data_71d92151eda2ca030802c322e59659c8
#
_entry.id   71d92151eda2ca030802c322e59659c8
#
_cell.length_a   1.000
_cell.length_b   1.000
_cell.length_c   1.000
_cell.angle_alpha   90.00
_cell.angle_beta   90.00
_cell.angle_gamma   90.00
#
_symmetry.space_group_name_H-M   'P 1'
#
loop_
_entity.id
_entity.type
_entity.pdbx_description
1 polymer ?
#
loop_
_entity_poly.entity_id
_entity_poly.type
_entity_poly.pdbx_seq_one_letter_code
_entity_poly.pdbx_strand_id
1 'polypeptide(L)'
;MNNSAKGYAFLIMAALVWGCSLVAQKAGLESIGPLWFTTIRCLMGGVVMLPVAVIVNGKEKKKLLKSYDTSDEEQSISTEEVLIKRRKNIFLAAICCGSLIGAVILIQQLGLPYTTVGKAGFITALYILITPIMGLFLGKKCRRNVWIAVVIGLAGMCLLCLYRGLDSVTFGDVMMLCASFLCAVHIHTIDHFVKDINPVMLTCLQFITAGLLCIVPAIIFEDISFAALRSAAVPVIYAGVFSCAVGYTFQTIGQKLTEPNIACLVLSMETVFSLLAGRIFFGEILTSYEYMGCVLMFAAIITAQLPEGK
;
A
#
# COMPACT_ATOMS: atom_id res chain seq x y z
N MET A 1 -7.39 -22.17 -9.19
CA MET A 1 -7.88 -20.93 -8.55
C MET A 1 -8.13 -19.90 -9.64
N ASN A 2 -9.30 -19.27 -9.64
CA ASN A 2 -9.64 -18.16 -10.53
C ASN A 2 -8.66 -16.99 -10.27
N ASN A 3 -8.34 -16.18 -11.27
CA ASN A 3 -7.39 -15.07 -11.14
C ASN A 3 -7.80 -14.08 -10.03
N SER A 4 -9.10 -13.81 -9.87
CA SER A 4 -9.61 -12.96 -8.79
C SER A 4 -9.33 -13.54 -7.39
N ALA A 5 -9.49 -14.85 -7.19
CA ALA A 5 -9.19 -15.50 -5.91
C ALA A 5 -7.70 -15.42 -5.54
N LYS A 6 -6.80 -15.47 -6.55
CA LYS A 6 -5.36 -15.23 -6.33
C LYS A 6 -5.11 -13.77 -5.94
N GLY A 7 -5.79 -12.83 -6.60
CA GLY A 7 -5.71 -11.41 -6.26
C GLY A 7 -6.08 -11.13 -4.81
N TYR A 8 -7.21 -11.68 -4.36
CA TYR A 8 -7.66 -11.53 -2.96
C TYR A 8 -6.67 -12.13 -1.95
N ALA A 9 -6.10 -13.31 -2.24
CA ALA A 9 -5.09 -13.92 -1.38
C ALA A 9 -3.86 -13.03 -1.21
N PHE A 10 -3.36 -12.45 -2.30
CA PHE A 10 -2.23 -11.50 -2.23
C PHE A 10 -2.58 -10.25 -1.43
N LEU A 11 -3.77 -9.68 -1.62
CA LEU A 11 -4.21 -8.49 -0.88
C LEU A 11 -4.39 -8.75 0.62
N ILE A 12 -4.92 -9.93 1.00
CA ILE A 12 -5.04 -10.34 2.40
C ILE A 12 -3.65 -10.51 3.03
N MET A 13 -2.71 -11.11 2.32
CA MET A 13 -1.33 -11.25 2.80
C MET A 13 -0.64 -9.88 2.96
N ALA A 14 -0.88 -8.93 2.05
CA ALA A 14 -0.41 -7.56 2.19
C ALA A 14 -0.98 -6.89 3.44
N ALA A 15 -2.30 -7.00 3.65
CA ALA A 15 -2.99 -6.45 4.82
C ALA A 15 -2.47 -7.05 6.13
N LEU A 16 -2.19 -8.36 6.18
CA LEU A 16 -1.59 -9.02 7.34
C LEU A 16 -0.21 -8.46 7.67
N VAL A 17 0.65 -8.34 6.67
CA VAL A 17 2.01 -7.78 6.83
C VAL A 17 1.95 -6.34 7.32
N TRP A 18 1.03 -5.53 6.81
CA TRP A 18 0.89 -4.13 7.20
C TRP A 18 0.28 -3.96 8.59
N GLY A 19 -0.69 -4.80 8.96
CA GLY A 19 -1.25 -4.78 10.31
C GLY A 19 -0.19 -4.94 11.41
N CYS A 20 0.82 -5.77 11.19
CA CYS A 20 1.97 -5.89 12.08
C CYS A 20 2.97 -4.72 11.92
N SER A 21 2.98 -4.04 10.78
CA SER A 21 3.96 -3.00 10.47
C SER A 21 3.77 -1.72 11.28
N LEU A 22 2.54 -1.35 11.62
CA LEU A 22 2.27 -0.14 12.42
C LEU A 22 2.92 -0.23 13.81
N VAL A 23 2.92 -1.41 14.41
CA VAL A 23 3.61 -1.68 15.69
C VAL A 23 5.12 -1.49 15.54
N ALA A 24 5.71 -2.07 14.49
CA ALA A 24 7.14 -1.92 14.20
C ALA A 24 7.51 -0.46 13.92
N GLN A 25 6.68 0.27 13.18
CA GLN A 25 6.88 1.68 12.87
C GLN A 25 6.91 2.54 14.14
N LYS A 26 5.97 2.31 15.06
CA LYS A 26 5.92 3.04 16.33
C LYS A 26 7.15 2.73 17.20
N ALA A 27 7.52 1.46 17.32
CA ALA A 27 8.73 1.06 18.05
C ALA A 27 10.02 1.65 17.45
N GLY A 28 10.11 1.75 16.14
CA GLY A 28 11.25 2.36 15.44
C GLY A 28 11.43 3.85 15.74
N LEU A 29 10.32 4.58 15.91
CA LEU A 29 10.34 6.01 16.22
C LEU A 29 10.87 6.34 17.63
N GLU A 30 10.95 5.37 18.53
CA GLU A 30 11.58 5.54 19.83
C GLU A 30 13.11 5.69 19.72
N SER A 31 13.70 5.27 18.60
CA SER A 31 15.15 5.22 18.42
C SER A 31 15.65 6.17 17.34
N ILE A 32 14.93 6.31 16.21
CA ILE A 32 15.33 7.18 15.08
C ILE A 32 14.17 8.05 14.63
N GLY A 33 14.51 9.20 14.05
CA GLY A 33 13.51 10.14 13.53
C GLY A 33 12.69 9.59 12.36
N PRO A 34 11.49 10.16 12.13
CA PRO A 34 10.56 9.70 11.10
C PRO A 34 11.11 9.80 9.67
N LEU A 35 11.97 10.78 9.38
CA LEU A 35 12.57 10.95 8.05
C LEU A 35 13.60 9.85 7.76
N TRP A 36 14.51 9.58 8.71
CA TRP A 36 15.47 8.49 8.55
C TRP A 36 14.80 7.13 8.55
N PHE A 37 13.82 6.90 9.41
CA PHE A 37 13.07 5.65 9.40
C PHE A 37 12.43 5.40 8.03
N THR A 38 11.77 6.42 7.47
CA THR A 38 11.13 6.35 6.15
C THR A 38 12.15 6.12 5.04
N THR A 39 13.25 6.88 5.04
CA THR A 39 14.30 6.77 4.04
C THR A 39 14.88 5.35 4.00
N ILE A 40 15.32 4.85 5.16
CA ILE A 40 16.03 3.56 5.22
C ILE A 40 15.08 2.42 4.86
N ARG A 41 13.84 2.40 5.38
CA ARG A 41 12.89 1.32 5.05
C ARG A 41 12.52 1.31 3.56
N CYS A 42 12.36 2.48 2.93
CA CYS A 42 12.04 2.56 1.50
C CYS A 42 13.23 2.09 0.65
N LEU A 43 14.44 2.60 0.89
CA LEU A 43 15.63 2.15 0.17
C LEU A 43 15.89 0.66 0.37
N MET A 44 15.76 0.15 1.58
CA MET A 44 15.90 -1.27 1.88
C MET A 44 14.88 -2.11 1.10
N GLY A 45 13.61 -1.70 1.09
CA GLY A 45 12.56 -2.36 0.33
C GLY A 45 12.85 -2.42 -1.17
N GLY A 46 13.27 -1.28 -1.75
CA GLY A 46 13.66 -1.20 -3.16
C GLY A 46 14.88 -2.04 -3.49
N VAL A 47 15.94 -1.96 -2.69
CA VAL A 47 17.19 -2.70 -2.90
C VAL A 47 16.99 -4.22 -2.78
N VAL A 48 16.23 -4.68 -1.79
CA VAL A 48 15.92 -6.11 -1.63
C VAL A 48 15.16 -6.66 -2.84
N MET A 49 14.28 -5.87 -3.44
CA MET A 49 13.53 -6.27 -4.63
C MET A 49 14.30 -6.15 -5.95
N LEU A 50 15.41 -5.40 -5.96
CA LEU A 50 16.16 -5.07 -7.19
C LEU A 50 16.62 -6.31 -7.98
N PRO A 51 17.22 -7.36 -7.39
CA PRO A 51 17.64 -8.55 -8.14
C PRO A 51 16.47 -9.24 -8.85
N VAL A 52 15.33 -9.38 -8.15
CA VAL A 52 14.14 -10.02 -8.70
C VAL A 52 13.54 -9.14 -9.81
N ALA A 53 13.48 -7.83 -9.60
CA ALA A 53 12.96 -6.86 -10.57
C ALA A 53 13.77 -6.88 -11.88
N VAL A 54 15.12 -6.93 -11.79
CA VAL A 54 16.01 -7.00 -12.96
C VAL A 54 15.78 -8.29 -13.75
N ILE A 55 15.73 -9.45 -13.07
CA ILE A 55 15.48 -10.75 -13.71
C ILE A 55 14.14 -10.76 -14.43
N VAL A 56 13.08 -10.32 -13.76
CA VAL A 56 11.71 -10.31 -14.32
C VAL A 56 11.62 -9.36 -15.49
N ASN A 57 12.15 -8.14 -15.37
CA ASN A 57 12.19 -7.15 -16.46
C ASN A 57 12.95 -7.67 -17.69
N GLY A 58 14.07 -8.37 -17.47
CA GLY A 58 14.85 -9.00 -18.55
C GLY A 58 14.04 -10.06 -19.30
N LYS A 59 13.29 -10.90 -18.58
CA LYS A 59 12.40 -11.91 -19.20
C LYS A 59 11.27 -11.28 -20.00
N GLU A 60 10.62 -10.25 -19.46
CA GLU A 60 9.54 -9.54 -20.16
C GLU A 60 10.05 -8.81 -21.41
N LYS A 61 11.22 -8.15 -21.31
CA LYS A 61 11.85 -7.52 -22.48
C LYS A 61 12.12 -8.53 -23.58
N LYS A 62 12.67 -9.70 -23.26
CA LYS A 62 12.92 -10.78 -24.22
C LYS A 62 11.61 -11.29 -24.87
N LYS A 63 10.56 -11.47 -24.08
CA LYS A 63 9.24 -11.90 -24.56
C LYS A 63 8.64 -10.86 -25.52
N LEU A 64 8.74 -9.59 -25.16
CA LEU A 64 8.26 -8.49 -25.99
C LEU A 64 8.99 -8.46 -27.33
N LEU A 65 10.33 -8.49 -27.34
CA LEU A 65 11.14 -8.50 -28.55
C LEU A 65 10.78 -9.68 -29.47
N LYS A 66 10.61 -10.87 -28.88
CA LYS A 66 10.25 -12.07 -29.65
C LYS A 66 8.84 -11.96 -30.29
N SER A 67 7.89 -11.27 -29.67
CA SER A 67 6.55 -11.08 -30.24
C SER A 67 6.53 -10.11 -31.43
N TYR A 68 7.47 -9.17 -31.49
CA TYR A 68 7.62 -8.24 -32.61
C TYR A 68 8.41 -8.86 -33.79
N ASP A 69 9.35 -9.76 -33.51
CA ASP A 69 10.17 -10.44 -34.52
C ASP A 69 9.35 -11.46 -35.34
N THR A 70 8.18 -11.87 -34.86
CA THR A 70 7.27 -12.83 -35.48
C THR A 70 6.07 -12.18 -36.18
N SER A 71 5.88 -10.87 -36.14
CA SER A 71 4.82 -10.16 -36.83
C SER A 71 5.30 -9.67 -38.21
N ASP A 72 4.52 -10.01 -39.24
CA ASP A 72 4.80 -9.70 -40.65
C ASP A 72 5.14 -8.22 -40.90
N GLU A 73 5.99 -7.98 -41.90
CA GLU A 73 6.70 -6.74 -42.22
C GLU A 73 5.86 -5.48 -42.53
N GLU A 74 4.53 -5.54 -42.53
CA GLU A 74 3.68 -4.40 -42.93
C GLU A 74 3.27 -3.40 -41.86
N GLN A 75 3.57 -3.65 -40.58
CA GLN A 75 3.32 -2.67 -39.44
C GLN A 75 4.58 -2.46 -38.58
N SER A 76 5.66 -2.02 -39.19
CA SER A 76 6.92 -1.80 -38.47
C SER A 76 6.93 -0.49 -37.68
N ILE A 77 6.26 -0.48 -36.53
CA ILE A 77 6.76 0.35 -35.42
C ILE A 77 8.14 -0.23 -35.08
N SER A 78 9.18 0.57 -35.22
CA SER A 78 10.54 0.05 -35.02
C SER A 78 10.68 -0.52 -33.59
N THR A 79 11.34 -1.66 -33.46
CA THR A 79 11.63 -2.29 -32.15
C THR A 79 12.21 -1.27 -31.14
N GLU A 80 12.92 -0.28 -31.66
CA GLU A 80 13.51 0.82 -30.89
C GLU A 80 12.45 1.75 -30.30
N GLU A 81 11.43 2.14 -31.08
CA GLU A 81 10.32 2.99 -30.61
C GLU A 81 9.53 2.31 -29.49
N VAL A 82 9.28 1.01 -29.61
CA VAL A 82 8.62 0.21 -28.57
C VAL A 82 9.42 0.20 -27.27
N LEU A 83 10.74 0.01 -27.37
CA LEU A 83 11.64 0.03 -26.23
C LEU A 83 11.73 1.42 -25.57
N ILE A 84 11.76 2.48 -26.37
CA ILE A 84 11.77 3.86 -25.89
C ILE A 84 10.45 4.15 -25.15
N LYS A 85 9.32 3.83 -25.74
CA LYS A 85 8.00 3.99 -25.13
C LYS A 85 7.89 3.23 -23.80
N ARG A 86 8.37 1.98 -23.76
CA ARG A 86 8.41 1.16 -22.54
C ARG A 86 9.29 1.80 -21.47
N ARG A 87 10.49 2.28 -21.79
CA ARG A 87 11.40 2.97 -20.85
C ARG A 87 10.75 4.23 -20.28
N LYS A 88 10.13 5.05 -21.13
CA LYS A 88 9.40 6.26 -20.71
C LYS A 88 8.27 5.93 -19.75
N ASN A 89 7.50 4.88 -20.04
CA ASN A 89 6.39 4.45 -19.17
C ASN A 89 6.89 3.94 -17.81
N ILE A 90 7.96 3.15 -17.79
CA ILE A 90 8.61 2.69 -16.54
C ILE A 90 9.13 3.87 -15.72
N PHE A 91 9.78 4.84 -16.34
CA PHE A 91 10.30 6.04 -15.67
C PHE A 91 9.17 6.89 -15.08
N LEU A 92 8.08 7.12 -15.84
CA LEU A 92 6.92 7.85 -15.37
C LEU A 92 6.24 7.15 -14.20
N ALA A 93 6.09 5.83 -14.28
CA ALA A 93 5.54 5.02 -13.20
C ALA A 93 6.40 5.08 -11.93
N ALA A 94 7.72 5.05 -12.07
CA ALA A 94 8.64 5.18 -10.94
C ALA A 94 8.47 6.52 -10.22
N ILE A 95 8.39 7.62 -10.97
CA ILE A 95 8.20 8.96 -10.40
C ILE A 95 6.80 9.08 -9.79
N CYS A 96 5.74 8.78 -10.53
CA CYS A 96 4.37 8.97 -10.04
C CYS A 96 4.07 8.08 -8.83
N CYS A 97 4.27 6.76 -8.94
CA CYS A 97 4.00 5.85 -7.83
C CYS A 97 4.98 6.08 -6.66
N GLY A 98 6.25 6.34 -6.97
CA GLY A 98 7.28 6.55 -5.95
C GLY A 98 7.09 7.83 -5.15
N SER A 99 6.75 8.95 -5.79
CA SER A 99 6.47 10.21 -5.10
C SER A 99 5.22 10.10 -4.24
N LEU A 100 4.16 9.48 -4.75
CA LEU A 100 2.91 9.29 -4.02
C LEU A 100 3.12 8.40 -2.79
N ILE A 101 3.74 7.23 -2.96
CA ILE A 101 3.96 6.33 -1.83
C ILE A 101 4.94 6.90 -0.82
N GLY A 102 5.96 7.62 -1.28
CA GLY A 102 6.90 8.34 -0.42
C GLY A 102 6.18 9.37 0.44
N ALA A 103 5.30 10.17 -0.17
CA ALA A 103 4.49 11.16 0.54
C ALA A 103 3.52 10.49 1.55
N VAL A 104 2.81 9.43 1.15
CA VAL A 104 1.94 8.66 2.05
C VAL A 104 2.69 8.19 3.28
N ILE A 105 3.78 7.47 3.06
CA ILE A 105 4.57 6.84 4.12
C ILE A 105 5.19 7.90 5.03
N LEU A 106 5.70 8.98 4.46
CA LEU A 106 6.30 10.07 5.23
C LEU A 106 5.26 10.79 6.09
N ILE A 107 4.11 11.14 5.52
CA ILE A 107 3.03 11.81 6.26
C ILE A 107 2.52 10.92 7.40
N GLN A 108 2.33 9.61 7.15
CA GLN A 108 1.98 8.66 8.20
C GLN A 108 3.03 8.61 9.31
N GLN A 109 4.30 8.54 8.94
CA GLN A 109 5.40 8.43 9.89
C GLN A 109 5.55 9.72 10.73
N LEU A 110 5.36 10.90 10.14
CA LEU A 110 5.35 12.19 10.83
C LEU A 110 4.13 12.35 11.76
N GLY A 111 2.97 11.82 11.36
CA GLY A 111 1.73 11.91 12.14
C GLY A 111 1.64 10.91 13.29
N LEU A 112 2.32 9.78 13.20
CA LEU A 112 2.18 8.65 14.14
C LEU A 112 2.53 8.99 15.60
N PRO A 113 3.51 9.86 15.94
CA PRO A 113 3.76 10.29 17.32
C PRO A 113 2.61 11.06 17.95
N TYR A 114 1.77 11.71 17.15
CA TYR A 114 0.70 12.60 17.61
C TYR A 114 -0.68 11.95 17.61
N THR A 115 -0.76 10.64 17.34
CA THR A 115 -2.02 9.87 17.35
C THR A 115 -1.80 8.48 17.92
N THR A 116 -2.88 7.75 18.16
CA THR A 116 -2.78 6.34 18.58
C THR A 116 -2.70 5.42 17.34
N VAL A 117 -2.10 4.23 17.51
CA VAL A 117 -1.99 3.24 16.41
C VAL A 117 -3.38 2.87 15.87
N GLY A 118 -4.38 2.70 16.74
CA GLY A 118 -5.75 2.41 16.34
C GLY A 118 -6.39 3.54 15.53
N LYS A 119 -6.28 4.82 15.99
CA LYS A 119 -6.77 5.98 15.23
C LYS A 119 -6.03 6.13 13.89
N ALA A 120 -4.71 5.96 13.89
CA ALA A 120 -3.90 6.03 12.66
C ALA A 120 -4.38 5.01 11.64
N GLY A 121 -4.54 3.75 12.03
CA GLY A 121 -5.05 2.68 11.16
C GLY A 121 -6.46 2.97 10.65
N PHE A 122 -7.37 3.42 11.53
CA PHE A 122 -8.74 3.77 11.14
C PHE A 122 -8.80 4.92 10.13
N ILE A 123 -8.15 6.05 10.45
CA ILE A 123 -8.24 7.25 9.62
C ILE A 123 -7.54 7.00 8.27
N THR A 124 -6.41 6.31 8.26
CA THR A 124 -5.75 5.96 7.00
C THR A 124 -6.64 5.06 6.15
N ALA A 125 -7.30 4.07 6.75
CA ALA A 125 -8.17 3.14 6.03
C ALA A 125 -9.45 3.81 5.45
N LEU A 126 -9.73 5.09 5.73
CA LEU A 126 -10.79 5.84 5.05
C LEU A 126 -10.57 5.95 3.53
N TYR A 127 -9.39 5.57 3.00
CA TYR A 127 -9.21 5.41 1.56
C TYR A 127 -10.22 4.44 0.93
N ILE A 128 -10.82 3.54 1.72
CA ILE A 128 -11.91 2.64 1.28
C ILE A 128 -13.13 3.41 0.74
N LEU A 129 -13.43 4.58 1.31
CA LEU A 129 -14.49 5.48 0.85
C LEU A 129 -13.99 6.40 -0.27
N ILE A 130 -12.77 6.92 -0.13
CA ILE A 130 -12.21 7.90 -1.06
C ILE A 130 -11.95 7.26 -2.45
N THR A 131 -11.47 6.02 -2.49
CA THR A 131 -11.16 5.31 -3.74
C THR A 131 -12.35 5.19 -4.70
N PRO A 132 -13.55 4.68 -4.30
CA PRO A 132 -14.68 4.63 -5.22
C PRO A 132 -15.20 6.02 -5.62
N ILE A 133 -15.17 7.00 -4.72
CA ILE A 133 -15.53 8.38 -5.04
C ILE A 133 -14.61 8.95 -6.12
N MET A 134 -13.28 8.80 -5.95
CA MET A 134 -12.32 9.20 -6.98
C MET A 134 -12.53 8.45 -8.28
N GLY A 135 -12.86 7.16 -8.23
CA GLY A 135 -13.18 6.35 -9.40
C GLY A 135 -14.30 6.95 -10.24
N LEU A 136 -15.35 7.51 -9.61
CA LEU A 136 -16.44 8.21 -10.31
C LEU A 136 -15.91 9.44 -11.07
N PHE A 137 -15.07 10.26 -10.45
CA PHE A 137 -14.44 11.42 -11.13
C PHE A 137 -13.51 11.01 -12.28
N LEU A 138 -12.94 9.81 -12.23
CA LEU A 138 -12.15 9.22 -13.31
C LEU A 138 -13.00 8.51 -14.38
N GLY A 139 -14.33 8.66 -14.34
CA GLY A 139 -15.26 8.04 -15.28
C GLY A 139 -15.45 6.53 -15.10
N LYS A 140 -14.94 5.94 -13.99
CA LYS A 140 -15.14 4.53 -13.67
C LYS A 140 -16.51 4.33 -13.01
N LYS A 141 -17.25 3.32 -13.47
CA LYS A 141 -18.49 2.92 -12.82
C LYS A 141 -18.18 2.12 -11.56
N CYS A 142 -18.87 2.40 -10.47
CA CYS A 142 -18.77 1.64 -9.24
C CYS A 142 -20.05 0.81 -9.05
N ARG A 143 -19.92 -0.51 -8.82
CA ARG A 143 -21.02 -1.42 -8.62
C ARG A 143 -21.78 -1.09 -7.33
N ARG A 144 -23.10 -1.27 -7.31
CA ARG A 144 -23.95 -1.02 -6.13
C ARG A 144 -23.47 -1.83 -4.91
N ASN A 145 -23.08 -3.09 -5.12
CA ASN A 145 -22.59 -3.94 -4.05
C ASN A 145 -21.32 -3.41 -3.40
N VAL A 146 -20.46 -2.71 -4.15
CA VAL A 146 -19.25 -2.07 -3.59
C VAL A 146 -19.65 -0.91 -2.67
N TRP A 147 -20.65 -0.11 -3.01
CA TRP A 147 -21.15 0.96 -2.13
C TRP A 147 -21.74 0.42 -0.84
N ILE A 148 -22.54 -0.66 -0.92
CA ILE A 148 -23.08 -1.35 0.25
C ILE A 148 -21.93 -1.87 1.12
N ALA A 149 -20.93 -2.51 0.50
CA ALA A 149 -19.76 -3.01 1.18
C ALA A 149 -18.94 -1.91 1.86
N VAL A 150 -18.79 -0.75 1.22
CA VAL A 150 -18.12 0.43 1.81
C VAL A 150 -18.84 0.89 3.08
N VAL A 151 -20.17 0.98 3.05
CA VAL A 151 -20.97 1.37 4.23
C VAL A 151 -20.81 0.35 5.37
N ILE A 152 -20.90 -0.95 5.05
CA ILE A 152 -20.69 -2.02 6.04
C ILE A 152 -19.27 -1.97 6.60
N GLY A 153 -18.26 -1.80 5.72
CA GLY A 153 -16.86 -1.71 6.10
C GLY A 153 -16.56 -0.52 7.02
N LEU A 154 -17.10 0.67 6.69
CA LEU A 154 -16.99 1.85 7.54
C LEU A 154 -17.65 1.65 8.91
N ALA A 155 -18.84 1.03 8.95
CA ALA A 155 -19.49 0.70 10.23
C ALA A 155 -18.62 -0.26 11.06
N GLY A 156 -18.04 -1.29 10.43
CA GLY A 156 -17.09 -2.21 11.07
C GLY A 156 -15.87 -1.49 11.61
N MET A 157 -15.25 -0.61 10.82
CA MET A 157 -14.10 0.18 11.23
C MET A 157 -14.42 1.16 12.37
N CYS A 158 -15.60 1.79 12.36
CA CYS A 158 -16.07 2.63 13.46
C CYS A 158 -16.16 1.83 14.76
N LEU A 159 -16.73 0.62 14.73
CA LEU A 159 -16.77 -0.26 15.91
C LEU A 159 -15.38 -0.69 16.38
N LEU A 160 -14.43 -0.93 15.46
CA LEU A 160 -13.06 -1.31 15.80
C LEU A 160 -12.29 -0.18 16.51
N CYS A 161 -12.50 1.06 16.09
CA CYS A 161 -11.59 2.14 16.46
C CYS A 161 -12.22 3.26 17.28
N LEU A 162 -13.53 3.46 17.19
CA LEU A 162 -14.21 4.63 17.77
C LEU A 162 -15.08 4.33 19.00
N TYR A 163 -15.27 3.06 19.36
CA TYR A 163 -16.12 2.73 20.50
C TYR A 163 -15.64 3.29 21.84
N ARG A 164 -14.34 3.62 21.97
CA ARG A 164 -13.75 4.28 23.15
C ARG A 164 -13.92 5.81 23.16
N GLY A 165 -14.63 6.36 22.18
CA GLY A 165 -14.85 7.79 22.01
C GLY A 165 -13.82 8.45 21.10
N LEU A 166 -14.24 9.57 20.53
CA LEU A 166 -13.35 10.50 19.82
C LEU A 166 -12.87 11.51 20.86
N ASP A 167 -11.70 11.29 21.44
CA ASP A 167 -10.98 12.39 22.05
C ASP A 167 -10.68 13.44 20.98
N SER A 168 -10.34 14.66 21.38
CA SER A 168 -10.09 15.78 20.45
C SER A 168 -9.27 15.36 19.23
N VAL A 169 -9.62 15.91 18.07
CA VAL A 169 -8.86 15.70 16.82
C VAL A 169 -7.45 16.25 16.99
N THR A 170 -6.46 15.44 16.76
CA THR A 170 -5.05 15.80 16.89
C THR A 170 -4.43 16.16 15.53
N PHE A 171 -3.27 16.81 15.55
CA PHE A 171 -2.48 17.06 14.34
C PHE A 171 -2.16 15.74 13.59
N GLY A 172 -1.85 14.67 14.35
CA GLY A 172 -1.63 13.35 13.77
C GLY A 172 -2.83 12.79 13.01
N ASP A 173 -4.05 13.03 13.52
CA ASP A 173 -5.27 12.56 12.86
C ASP A 173 -5.48 13.26 11.51
N VAL A 174 -5.17 14.56 11.42
CA VAL A 174 -5.21 15.31 10.14
C VAL A 174 -4.16 14.76 9.16
N MET A 175 -2.95 14.46 9.64
CA MET A 175 -1.90 13.82 8.83
C MET A 175 -2.35 12.46 8.29
N MET A 176 -3.00 11.63 9.10
CA MET A 176 -3.55 10.33 8.68
C MET A 176 -4.64 10.51 7.61
N LEU A 177 -5.49 11.53 7.73
CA LEU A 177 -6.51 11.83 6.72
C LEU A 177 -5.89 12.26 5.39
N CYS A 178 -4.86 13.11 5.42
CA CYS A 178 -4.10 13.46 4.21
C CYS A 178 -3.44 12.22 3.58
N ALA A 179 -2.85 11.35 4.39
CA ALA A 179 -2.27 10.09 3.92
C ALA A 179 -3.34 9.19 3.29
N SER A 180 -4.54 9.11 3.88
CA SER A 180 -5.68 8.36 3.33
C SER A 180 -6.07 8.83 1.92
N PHE A 181 -6.14 10.15 1.70
CA PHE A 181 -6.40 10.71 0.39
C PHE A 181 -5.31 10.34 -0.62
N LEU A 182 -4.04 10.50 -0.25
CA LEU A 182 -2.91 10.13 -1.10
C LEU A 182 -2.85 8.61 -1.36
N CYS A 183 -3.25 7.78 -0.39
CA CYS A 183 -3.40 6.33 -0.60
C CYS A 183 -4.42 6.02 -1.71
N ALA A 184 -5.56 6.69 -1.73
CA ALA A 184 -6.56 6.50 -2.78
C ALA A 184 -6.01 6.90 -4.16
N VAL A 185 -5.29 8.04 -4.25
CA VAL A 185 -4.58 8.46 -5.47
C VAL A 185 -3.56 7.41 -5.90
N HIS A 186 -2.76 6.91 -4.97
CA HIS A 186 -1.74 5.90 -5.23
C HIS A 186 -2.34 4.57 -5.73
N ILE A 187 -3.45 4.11 -5.14
CA ILE A 187 -4.17 2.91 -5.58
C ILE A 187 -4.61 3.03 -7.05
N HIS A 188 -5.18 4.17 -7.44
CA HIS A 188 -5.56 4.41 -8.84
C HIS A 188 -4.36 4.54 -9.76
N THR A 189 -3.26 5.12 -9.28
CA THR A 189 -2.01 5.25 -10.05
C THR A 189 -1.38 3.89 -10.30
N ILE A 190 -1.35 3.00 -9.28
CA ILE A 190 -0.92 1.60 -9.48
C ILE A 190 -1.82 0.90 -10.48
N ASP A 191 -3.16 1.01 -10.37
CA ASP A 191 -4.10 0.38 -11.30
C ASP A 191 -3.86 0.81 -12.76
N HIS A 192 -3.42 2.03 -12.97
CA HIS A 192 -3.04 2.51 -14.30
C HIS A 192 -1.78 1.81 -14.83
N PHE A 193 -0.68 1.84 -14.06
CA PHE A 193 0.63 1.39 -14.53
C PHE A 193 0.84 -0.13 -14.47
N VAL A 194 0.19 -0.84 -13.55
CA VAL A 194 0.39 -2.28 -13.35
C VAL A 194 -0.12 -3.14 -14.52
N LYS A 195 -0.92 -2.56 -15.40
CA LYS A 195 -1.40 -3.20 -16.63
C LYS A 195 -0.25 -3.46 -17.61
N ASP A 196 0.66 -2.49 -17.72
CA ASP A 196 1.76 -2.50 -18.69
C ASP A 196 3.11 -2.85 -18.05
N ILE A 197 3.24 -2.67 -16.74
CA ILE A 197 4.50 -2.87 -16.00
C ILE A 197 4.35 -4.05 -15.05
N ASN A 198 5.44 -4.81 -14.92
CA ASN A 198 5.47 -5.91 -13.96
C ASN A 198 5.33 -5.40 -12.51
N PRO A 199 4.45 -6.02 -11.68
CA PRO A 199 4.24 -5.63 -10.29
C PRO A 199 5.53 -5.54 -9.47
N VAL A 200 6.44 -6.50 -9.63
CA VAL A 200 7.72 -6.52 -8.88
C VAL A 200 8.61 -5.35 -9.28
N MET A 201 8.68 -5.06 -10.59
CA MET A 201 9.44 -3.92 -11.11
C MET A 201 8.84 -2.59 -10.64
N LEU A 202 7.52 -2.48 -10.66
CA LEU A 202 6.81 -1.28 -10.18
C LEU A 202 7.07 -1.06 -8.69
N THR A 203 6.96 -2.11 -7.86
CA THR A 203 7.25 -2.03 -6.42
C THR A 203 8.69 -1.65 -6.15
N CYS A 204 9.66 -2.26 -6.83
CA CYS A 204 11.08 -1.93 -6.68
C CYS A 204 11.33 -0.45 -6.96
N LEU A 205 10.87 0.06 -8.10
CA LEU A 205 11.13 1.42 -8.54
C LEU A 205 10.43 2.46 -7.66
N GLN A 206 9.19 2.23 -7.25
CA GLN A 206 8.49 3.17 -6.38
C GLN A 206 9.19 3.34 -5.04
N PHE A 207 9.75 2.28 -4.45
CA PHE A 207 10.45 2.37 -3.17
C PHE A 207 11.86 2.96 -3.29
N ILE A 208 12.59 2.69 -4.38
CA ILE A 208 13.85 3.40 -4.66
C ILE A 208 13.58 4.91 -4.80
N THR A 209 12.56 5.29 -5.59
CA THR A 209 12.21 6.71 -5.79
C THR A 209 11.76 7.35 -4.47
N ALA A 210 10.89 6.70 -3.70
CA ALA A 210 10.44 7.19 -2.39
C ALA A 210 11.62 7.42 -1.43
N GLY A 211 12.53 6.47 -1.34
CA GLY A 211 13.70 6.59 -0.49
C GLY A 211 14.66 7.70 -0.94
N LEU A 212 14.90 7.84 -2.24
CA LEU A 212 15.73 8.93 -2.80
C LEU A 212 15.12 10.32 -2.56
N LEU A 213 13.81 10.44 -2.61
CA LEU A 213 13.13 11.70 -2.30
C LEU A 213 13.18 12.04 -0.81
N CYS A 214 13.13 11.04 0.07
CA CYS A 214 13.16 11.24 1.52
C CYS A 214 14.58 11.46 2.07
N ILE A 215 15.65 11.06 1.37
CA ILE A 215 17.02 11.16 1.88
C ILE A 215 17.46 12.62 2.07
N VAL A 216 17.07 13.51 1.16
CA VAL A 216 17.46 14.92 1.24
C VAL A 216 16.87 15.60 2.49
N PRO A 217 15.55 15.57 2.75
CA PRO A 217 15.02 16.10 3.99
C PRO A 217 15.55 15.38 5.23
N ALA A 218 15.83 14.06 5.16
CA ALA A 218 16.40 13.34 6.30
C ALA A 218 17.78 13.89 6.70
N ILE A 219 18.67 14.15 5.73
CA ILE A 219 20.00 14.72 6.00
C ILE A 219 19.90 16.15 6.53
N ILE A 220 18.92 16.94 6.08
CA ILE A 220 18.80 18.36 6.45
C ILE A 220 18.18 18.54 7.84
N PHE A 221 17.20 17.71 8.20
CA PHE A 221 16.34 17.96 9.37
C PHE A 221 16.53 16.97 10.53
N GLU A 222 17.24 15.86 10.33
CA GLU A 222 17.41 14.85 11.37
C GLU A 222 18.83 14.33 11.45
N ASP A 223 19.37 14.28 12.66
CA ASP A 223 20.62 13.58 12.96
C ASP A 223 20.39 12.09 13.14
N ILE A 224 21.34 11.27 12.70
CA ILE A 224 21.30 9.83 12.93
C ILE A 224 22.65 9.37 13.51
N SER A 225 22.58 8.56 14.56
CA SER A 225 23.76 7.88 15.10
C SER A 225 23.73 6.39 14.79
N PHE A 226 24.90 5.77 14.71
CA PHE A 226 24.99 4.32 14.51
C PHE A 226 24.33 3.54 15.67
N ALA A 227 24.42 4.04 16.91
CA ALA A 227 23.76 3.43 18.05
C ALA A 227 22.22 3.47 17.92
N ALA A 228 21.64 4.60 17.51
CA ALA A 228 20.22 4.75 17.24
C ALA A 228 19.75 3.81 16.13
N LEU A 229 20.49 3.74 15.04
CA LEU A 229 20.19 2.82 13.93
C LEU A 229 20.21 1.35 14.37
N ARG A 230 21.19 0.96 15.18
CA ARG A 230 21.28 -0.40 15.72
C ARG A 230 20.08 -0.72 16.62
N SER A 231 19.64 0.21 17.46
CA SER A 231 18.45 0.04 18.31
C SER A 231 17.17 -0.11 17.48
N ALA A 232 17.06 0.61 16.35
CA ALA A 232 15.91 0.53 15.45
C ALA A 232 16.03 -0.61 14.42
N ALA A 233 17.08 -1.44 14.44
CA ALA A 233 17.36 -2.39 13.36
C ALA A 233 16.20 -3.35 13.08
N VAL A 234 15.61 -3.97 14.11
CA VAL A 234 14.49 -4.91 13.94
C VAL A 234 13.26 -4.23 13.36
N PRO A 235 12.76 -3.09 13.91
CA PRO A 235 11.68 -2.32 13.30
C PRO A 235 11.95 -1.92 11.85
N VAL A 236 13.14 -1.44 11.54
CA VAL A 236 13.52 -1.00 10.19
C VAL A 236 13.58 -2.16 9.21
N ILE A 237 14.17 -3.30 9.61
CA ILE A 237 14.22 -4.51 8.77
C ILE A 237 12.80 -5.01 8.50
N TYR A 238 11.94 -5.08 9.51
CA TYR A 238 10.55 -5.47 9.31
C TYR A 238 9.84 -4.53 8.34
N ALA A 239 9.94 -3.22 8.57
CA ALA A 239 9.29 -2.23 7.72
C ALA A 239 9.86 -2.21 6.29
N GLY A 240 11.17 -2.38 6.10
CA GLY A 240 11.81 -2.38 4.78
C GLY A 240 11.57 -3.68 4.01
N VAL A 241 11.88 -4.83 4.61
CA VAL A 241 11.82 -6.12 3.91
C VAL A 241 10.38 -6.64 3.83
N PHE A 242 9.71 -6.76 4.98
CA PHE A 242 8.37 -7.36 4.97
C PHE A 242 7.30 -6.37 4.53
N SER A 243 7.27 -5.15 5.04
CA SER A 243 6.23 -4.19 4.67
C SER A 243 6.47 -3.60 3.27
N CYS A 244 7.63 -2.96 3.02
CA CYS A 244 7.88 -2.29 1.74
C CYS A 244 8.16 -3.28 0.59
N ALA A 245 9.02 -4.29 0.75
CA ALA A 245 9.30 -5.21 -0.34
C ALA A 245 8.18 -6.23 -0.52
N VAL A 246 7.87 -7.05 0.49
CA VAL A 246 6.91 -8.15 0.34
C VAL A 246 5.47 -7.65 0.32
N GLY A 247 5.04 -6.84 1.30
CA GLY A 247 3.67 -6.37 1.44
C GLY A 247 3.20 -5.59 0.21
N TYR A 248 3.96 -4.60 -0.23
CA TYR A 248 3.61 -3.81 -1.42
C TYR A 248 3.74 -4.59 -2.74
N THR A 249 4.62 -5.59 -2.82
CA THR A 249 4.61 -6.51 -3.96
C THR A 249 3.32 -7.31 -4.02
N PHE A 250 2.87 -7.83 -2.89
CA PHE A 250 1.57 -8.52 -2.81
C PHE A 250 0.41 -7.59 -3.15
N GLN A 251 0.41 -6.35 -2.66
CA GLN A 251 -0.57 -5.34 -3.07
C GLN A 251 -0.57 -5.16 -4.58
N THR A 252 0.59 -4.91 -5.19
CA THR A 252 0.69 -4.59 -6.61
C THR A 252 0.27 -5.78 -7.49
N ILE A 253 0.64 -7.02 -7.09
CA ILE A 253 0.17 -8.25 -7.76
C ILE A 253 -1.35 -8.39 -7.58
N GLY A 254 -1.86 -8.18 -6.39
CA GLY A 254 -3.28 -8.26 -6.08
C GLY A 254 -4.09 -7.24 -6.88
N GLN A 255 -3.64 -5.99 -6.96
CA GLN A 255 -4.28 -4.93 -7.75
C GLN A 255 -4.24 -5.21 -9.26
N LYS A 256 -3.22 -5.90 -9.76
CA LYS A 256 -3.21 -6.36 -11.16
C LYS A 256 -4.34 -7.34 -11.49
N LEU A 257 -4.81 -8.06 -10.50
CA LEU A 257 -5.81 -9.14 -10.64
C LEU A 257 -7.20 -8.75 -10.12
N THR A 258 -7.35 -7.54 -9.56
CA THR A 258 -8.56 -7.12 -8.84
C THR A 258 -8.86 -5.64 -9.12
N GLU A 259 -10.13 -5.28 -9.18
CA GLU A 259 -10.55 -3.88 -9.31
C GLU A 259 -10.10 -3.03 -8.11
N PRO A 260 -9.70 -1.75 -8.31
CA PRO A 260 -9.20 -0.88 -7.24
C PRO A 260 -10.14 -0.77 -6.03
N ASN A 261 -11.45 -0.67 -6.26
CA ASN A 261 -12.45 -0.55 -5.21
C ASN A 261 -12.53 -1.80 -4.32
N ILE A 262 -12.37 -2.99 -4.90
CA ILE A 262 -12.34 -4.25 -4.15
C ILE A 262 -10.98 -4.41 -3.47
N ALA A 263 -9.91 -4.01 -4.15
CA ALA A 263 -8.56 -4.07 -3.58
C ALA A 263 -8.46 -3.24 -2.30
N CYS A 264 -8.97 -2.00 -2.28
CA CYS A 264 -8.93 -1.16 -1.08
C CYS A 264 -9.78 -1.75 0.07
N LEU A 265 -10.92 -2.38 -0.23
CA LEU A 265 -11.74 -3.08 0.75
C LEU A 265 -10.98 -4.25 1.40
N VAL A 266 -10.31 -5.08 0.60
CA VAL A 266 -9.53 -6.21 1.12
C VAL A 266 -8.32 -5.72 1.91
N LEU A 267 -7.64 -4.68 1.44
CA LEU A 267 -6.48 -4.11 2.14
C LEU A 267 -6.87 -3.48 3.49
N SER A 268 -8.08 -2.97 3.65
CA SER A 268 -8.56 -2.42 4.94
C SER A 268 -8.64 -3.47 6.07
N MET A 269 -8.52 -4.78 5.76
CA MET A 269 -8.28 -5.83 6.75
C MET A 269 -6.99 -5.61 7.58
N GLU A 270 -6.10 -4.74 7.12
CA GLU A 270 -4.95 -4.28 7.90
C GLU A 270 -5.37 -3.84 9.31
N THR A 271 -6.51 -3.15 9.45
CA THR A 271 -7.03 -2.71 10.76
C THR A 271 -7.36 -3.89 11.67
N VAL A 272 -7.96 -4.95 11.12
CA VAL A 272 -8.26 -6.17 11.87
C VAL A 272 -6.97 -6.88 12.29
N PHE A 273 -6.02 -7.01 11.36
CA PHE A 273 -4.73 -7.64 11.67
C PHE A 273 -3.89 -6.83 12.65
N SER A 274 -3.97 -5.50 12.66
CA SER A 274 -3.27 -4.66 13.64
C SER A 274 -3.81 -4.86 15.05
N LEU A 275 -5.12 -5.01 15.21
CA LEU A 275 -5.74 -5.37 16.50
C LEU A 275 -5.34 -6.75 16.99
N LEU A 276 -5.34 -7.73 16.09
CA LEU A 276 -4.90 -9.10 16.42
C LEU A 276 -3.41 -9.12 16.82
N ALA A 277 -2.58 -8.36 16.12
CA ALA A 277 -1.17 -8.19 16.46
C ALA A 277 -1.00 -7.51 17.85
N GLY A 278 -1.76 -6.46 18.14
CA GLY A 278 -1.80 -5.82 19.47
C GLY A 278 -2.13 -6.82 20.59
N ARG A 279 -3.12 -7.68 20.36
CA ARG A 279 -3.45 -8.76 21.30
C ARG A 279 -2.31 -9.75 21.50
N ILE A 280 -1.69 -10.21 20.42
CA ILE A 280 -0.64 -11.24 20.49
C ILE A 280 0.64 -10.71 21.12
N PHE A 281 1.07 -9.51 20.72
CA PHE A 281 2.35 -8.95 21.14
C PHE A 281 2.28 -8.13 22.44
N PHE A 282 1.12 -7.52 22.74
CA PHE A 282 0.92 -6.65 23.89
C PHE A 282 -0.10 -7.18 24.90
N GLY A 283 -0.71 -8.34 24.66
CA GLY A 283 -1.71 -8.94 25.56
C GLY A 283 -3.02 -8.17 25.65
N GLU A 284 -3.34 -7.31 24.69
CA GLU A 284 -4.56 -6.52 24.64
C GLU A 284 -5.80 -7.43 24.54
N ILE A 285 -6.82 -7.17 25.35
CA ILE A 285 -8.08 -7.95 25.29
C ILE A 285 -9.03 -7.24 24.35
N LEU A 286 -9.47 -7.96 23.30
CA LEU A 286 -10.48 -7.46 22.38
C LEU A 286 -11.84 -7.40 23.07
N THR A 287 -12.52 -6.29 22.87
CA THR A 287 -13.88 -6.07 23.36
C THR A 287 -14.91 -6.71 22.41
N SER A 288 -16.15 -6.85 22.86
CA SER A 288 -17.26 -7.34 22.03
C SER A 288 -17.50 -6.45 20.79
N TYR A 289 -17.27 -5.14 20.92
CA TYR A 289 -17.38 -4.17 19.81
C TYR A 289 -16.31 -4.43 18.73
N GLU A 290 -15.07 -4.72 19.14
CA GLU A 290 -13.97 -5.04 18.22
C GLU A 290 -14.21 -6.37 17.50
N TYR A 291 -14.73 -7.38 18.18
CA TYR A 291 -15.15 -8.63 17.52
C TYR A 291 -16.26 -8.38 16.48
N MET A 292 -17.28 -7.58 16.82
CA MET A 292 -18.37 -7.24 15.90
C MET A 292 -17.85 -6.43 14.71
N GLY A 293 -16.93 -5.50 14.93
CA GLY A 293 -16.24 -4.76 13.89
C GLY A 293 -15.50 -5.67 12.91
N CYS A 294 -14.75 -6.66 13.40
CA CYS A 294 -14.10 -7.67 12.56
C CYS A 294 -15.11 -8.43 11.68
N VAL A 295 -16.22 -8.87 12.25
CA VAL A 295 -17.28 -9.60 11.51
C VAL A 295 -17.85 -8.72 10.40
N LEU A 296 -18.13 -7.44 10.67
CA LEU A 296 -18.62 -6.50 9.66
C LEU A 296 -17.59 -6.26 8.55
N MET A 297 -16.28 -6.16 8.86
CA MET A 297 -15.24 -6.03 7.85
C MET A 297 -15.21 -7.24 6.91
N PHE A 298 -15.29 -8.47 7.44
CA PHE A 298 -15.41 -9.68 6.62
C PHE A 298 -16.69 -9.69 5.78
N ALA A 299 -17.84 -9.32 6.36
CA ALA A 299 -19.11 -9.21 5.64
C ALA A 299 -19.03 -8.20 4.49
N ALA A 300 -18.36 -7.06 4.69
CA ALA A 300 -18.12 -6.07 3.65
C ALA A 300 -17.34 -6.66 2.45
N ILE A 301 -16.25 -7.39 2.72
CA ILE A 301 -15.45 -8.02 1.67
C ILE A 301 -16.28 -9.04 0.88
N ILE A 302 -17.08 -9.86 1.55
CA ILE A 302 -17.96 -10.84 0.90
C ILE A 302 -19.00 -10.10 0.04
N THR A 303 -19.63 -9.06 0.58
CA THR A 303 -20.66 -8.27 -0.13
C THR A 303 -20.10 -7.64 -1.42
N ALA A 304 -18.86 -7.11 -1.39
CA ALA A 304 -18.22 -6.52 -2.56
C ALA A 304 -17.97 -7.53 -3.70
N GLN A 305 -17.85 -8.80 -3.36
CA GLN A 305 -17.57 -9.89 -4.32
C GLN A 305 -18.83 -10.51 -4.93
N LEU A 306 -20.00 -10.24 -4.36
CA LEU A 306 -21.26 -10.78 -4.89
C LEU A 306 -21.51 -10.26 -6.30
N PRO A 307 -21.97 -11.12 -7.24
CA PRO A 307 -22.43 -10.66 -8.54
C PRO A 307 -23.62 -9.70 -8.36
N GLU A 308 -23.69 -8.66 -9.19
CA GLU A 308 -24.91 -7.86 -9.24
C GLU A 308 -26.04 -8.74 -9.73
N GLY A 309 -27.12 -8.86 -8.92
CA GLY A 309 -28.35 -9.46 -9.37
C GLY A 309 -28.86 -8.73 -10.60
N LYS A 310 -29.22 -9.49 -11.63
CA LYS A 310 -29.83 -8.97 -12.88
C LYS A 310 -31.12 -8.24 -12.57
#